data_680763d5a43646850275a519499ce9c9
#
_entry.id   680763d5a43646850275a519499ce9c9
#
_cell.length_a   1.000
_cell.length_b   1.000
_cell.length_c   1.000
_cell.angle_alpha   90.00
_cell.angle_beta   90.00
_cell.angle_gamma   90.00
#
_symmetry.space_group_name_H-M   'P 1'
#
loop_
_entity.id
_entity.type
_entity.pdbx_description
1 polymer ?
#
loop_
_entity_poly.entity_id
_entity_poly.type
_entity_poly.pdbx_seq_one_letter_code
_entity_poly.pdbx_strand_id
1 'polypeptide(L)'
;TDGAGIHLNEEAILDYKQGNKPKKREYIEDYFMQLAAYAEAHNEVHGTRIKKGVVLMCVKPDLDRDHNIIGRPKYQEFVLEGQEFEKYRTLWWKKVEQYYMLNM
;
A
#
# COMPACT_ATOMS: atom_id res chain seq x y z
N THR A 1 3.16 -5.01 -6.34
CA THR A 1 2.55 -3.71 -6.49
C THR A 1 2.00 -3.52 -7.91
N ASP A 2 0.97 -2.74 -8.05
CA ASP A 2 0.32 -2.53 -9.35
C ASP A 2 0.97 -1.41 -10.15
N GLY A 3 1.94 -0.72 -9.58
CA GLY A 3 2.75 0.21 -10.32
C GLY A 3 2.79 1.61 -9.74
N ALA A 4 3.45 2.49 -10.47
CA ALA A 4 3.51 3.90 -10.16
C ALA A 4 2.48 4.66 -11.00
N GLY A 5 1.94 5.74 -10.44
CA GLY A 5 0.96 6.56 -11.12
C GLY A 5 0.90 7.94 -10.49
N ILE A 6 -0.18 8.66 -10.79
CA ILE A 6 -0.41 10.00 -10.26
C ILE A 6 -1.70 9.97 -9.44
N HIS A 7 -1.60 10.45 -8.20
CA HIS A 7 -2.73 10.58 -7.30
C HIS A 7 -2.79 12.01 -6.79
N LEU A 8 -3.90 12.70 -7.06
CA LEU A 8 -4.11 14.11 -6.66
C LEU A 8 -2.92 15.00 -7.05
N ASN A 9 -2.46 14.85 -8.31
CA ASN A 9 -1.35 15.60 -8.89
C ASN A 9 0.03 15.29 -8.30
N GLU A 10 0.18 14.19 -7.56
CA GLU A 10 1.47 13.71 -7.06
C GLU A 10 1.78 12.32 -7.59
N GLU A 11 3.04 12.07 -7.92
CA GLU A 11 3.48 10.72 -8.23
C GLU A 11 3.35 9.82 -7.01
N ALA A 12 2.82 8.63 -7.20
CA ALA A 12 2.55 7.70 -6.10
C ALA A 12 2.73 6.26 -6.55
N ILE A 13 3.03 5.38 -5.59
CA ILE A 13 2.93 3.94 -5.79
C ILE A 13 1.49 3.54 -5.48
N LEU A 14 0.87 2.86 -6.43
CA LEU A 14 -0.52 2.40 -6.31
C LEU A 14 -0.55 0.89 -6.12
N ASP A 15 -1.37 0.42 -5.20
CA ASP A 15 -1.58 -1.00 -4.96
C ASP A 15 -3.07 -1.28 -4.79
N TYR A 16 -3.57 -2.23 -5.56
CA TYR A 16 -4.99 -2.63 -5.55
C TYR A 16 -5.12 -3.95 -4.82
N LYS A 17 -6.00 -3.98 -3.83
CA LYS A 17 -6.27 -5.18 -3.04
C LYS A 17 -7.76 -5.51 -3.08
N GLN A 18 -8.07 -6.80 -2.98
CA GLN A 18 -9.44 -7.27 -2.83
C GLN A 18 -9.59 -7.96 -1.49
N GLY A 19 -10.75 -7.81 -0.88
CA GLY A 19 -11.05 -8.45 0.38
C GLY A 19 -12.53 -8.76 0.54
N ASN A 20 -12.84 -9.64 1.49
CA ASN A 20 -14.21 -10.01 1.79
C ASN A 20 -14.86 -9.08 2.83
N LYS A 21 -14.05 -8.39 3.60
CA LYS A 21 -14.50 -7.47 4.65
C LYS A 21 -13.64 -6.21 4.65
N PRO A 22 -14.22 -5.06 5.04
CA PRO A 22 -13.44 -3.83 5.22
C PRO A 22 -12.33 -4.05 6.26
N LYS A 23 -11.20 -3.36 6.07
CA LYS A 23 -10.07 -3.44 7.00
C LYS A 23 -9.86 -2.09 7.66
N LYS A 24 -9.43 -2.12 8.90
CA LYS A 24 -9.00 -0.92 9.62
C LYS A 24 -7.58 -0.56 9.17
N ARG A 25 -7.25 0.73 9.23
CA ARG A 25 -5.95 1.24 8.83
C ARG A 25 -4.80 0.51 9.56
N GLU A 26 -4.97 0.21 10.83
CA GLU A 26 -3.95 -0.46 11.64
C GLU A 26 -3.60 -1.87 11.15
N TYR A 27 -4.51 -2.53 10.41
CA TYR A 27 -4.27 -3.87 9.87
C TYR A 27 -3.59 -3.86 8.50
N ILE A 28 -3.31 -2.70 7.96
CA ILE A 28 -2.66 -2.60 6.65
C ILE A 28 -1.23 -2.07 6.74
N GLU A 29 -0.64 -2.08 7.93
CA GLU A 29 0.75 -1.62 8.12
C GLU A 29 1.74 -2.34 7.22
N ASP A 30 1.56 -3.65 7.01
CA ASP A 30 2.42 -4.41 6.11
C ASP A 30 2.32 -3.91 4.67
N TYR A 31 1.13 -3.49 4.25
CA TYR A 31 0.94 -2.91 2.93
C TYR A 31 1.66 -1.58 2.82
N PHE A 32 1.62 -0.77 3.87
CA PHE A 32 2.34 0.51 3.89
C PHE A 32 3.85 0.29 3.84
N MET A 33 4.36 -0.71 4.53
CA MET A 33 5.77 -1.06 4.46
C MET A 33 6.16 -1.44 3.04
N GLN A 34 5.34 -2.24 2.36
CA GLN A 34 5.58 -2.61 0.97
C GLN A 34 5.56 -1.40 0.06
N LEU A 35 4.61 -0.48 0.25
CA LEU A 35 4.52 0.74 -0.55
C LEU A 35 5.78 1.59 -0.40
N ALA A 36 6.26 1.76 0.82
CA ALA A 36 7.50 2.50 1.06
C ALA A 36 8.69 1.83 0.39
N ALA A 37 8.78 0.50 0.48
CA ALA A 37 9.85 -0.27 -0.15
C ALA A 37 9.82 -0.11 -1.68
N TYR A 38 8.66 -0.21 -2.29
CA TYR A 38 8.52 -0.05 -3.74
C TYR A 38 8.83 1.37 -4.18
N ALA A 39 8.41 2.37 -3.40
CA ALA A 39 8.73 3.77 -3.71
C ALA A 39 10.24 4.00 -3.70
N GLU A 40 10.94 3.49 -2.69
CA GLU A 40 12.39 3.60 -2.61
C GLU A 40 13.08 2.91 -3.78
N ALA A 41 12.63 1.70 -4.13
CA ALA A 41 13.20 0.97 -5.26
C ALA A 41 12.96 1.71 -6.58
N HIS A 42 11.76 2.22 -6.79
CA HIS A 42 11.43 2.98 -8.00
C HIS A 42 12.27 4.25 -8.09
N ASN A 43 12.42 4.95 -6.96
CA ASN A 43 13.22 6.17 -6.92
C ASN A 43 14.68 5.90 -7.28
N GLU A 44 15.23 4.78 -6.80
CA GLU A 44 16.61 4.40 -7.11
C GLU A 44 16.81 4.04 -8.58
N VAL A 45 15.89 3.23 -9.13
CA VAL A 45 16.03 2.72 -10.50
C VAL A 45 15.74 3.80 -11.53
N HIS A 46 14.76 4.67 -11.27
CA HIS A 46 14.28 5.64 -12.25
C HIS A 46 14.61 7.09 -11.93
N GLY A 47 15.30 7.35 -10.82
CA GLY A 47 15.66 8.71 -10.42
C GLY A 47 14.45 9.56 -10.03
N THR A 48 13.34 8.94 -9.63
CA THR A 48 12.13 9.65 -9.22
C THR A 48 12.19 10.04 -7.74
N ARG A 49 11.19 10.82 -7.29
CA ARG A 49 11.08 11.28 -5.90
C ARG A 49 9.70 10.97 -5.34
N ILE A 50 9.27 9.73 -5.47
CA ILE A 50 7.96 9.32 -4.98
C ILE A 50 7.98 9.28 -3.45
N LYS A 51 7.02 9.98 -2.83
CA LYS A 51 6.86 10.08 -1.37
C LYS A 51 5.44 9.76 -0.94
N LYS A 52 4.69 9.05 -1.77
CA LYS A 52 3.28 8.76 -1.52
C LYS A 52 2.96 7.35 -1.98
N GLY A 53 2.19 6.64 -1.16
CA GLY A 53 1.66 5.35 -1.52
C GLY A 53 0.15 5.33 -1.29
N VAL A 54 -0.57 4.61 -2.13
CA VAL A 54 -2.03 4.49 -2.03
C VAL A 54 -2.43 3.03 -2.14
N VAL A 55 -3.17 2.54 -1.17
CA VAL A 55 -3.82 1.24 -1.22
C VAL A 55 -5.29 1.45 -1.54
N LEU A 56 -5.73 0.93 -2.67
CA LEU A 56 -7.14 0.92 -3.06
C LEU A 56 -7.67 -0.48 -2.80
N MET A 57 -8.58 -0.60 -1.83
CA MET A 57 -9.16 -1.88 -1.47
C MET A 57 -10.60 -1.96 -1.94
N CYS A 58 -10.89 -3.00 -2.72
CA CYS A 58 -12.25 -3.31 -3.13
C CYS A 58 -12.79 -4.41 -2.23
N VAL A 59 -13.87 -4.12 -1.51
CA VAL A 59 -14.53 -5.09 -0.65
C VAL A 59 -15.68 -5.69 -1.44
N LYS A 60 -15.66 -7.02 -1.58
CA LYS A 60 -16.69 -7.74 -2.32
C LYS A 60 -18.06 -7.58 -1.65
N PRO A 61 -19.15 -7.47 -2.43
CA PRO A 61 -20.48 -7.44 -1.87
C PRO A 61 -20.84 -8.79 -1.23
N ASP A 62 -21.72 -8.76 -0.25
CA ASP A 62 -22.22 -9.99 0.35
C ASP A 62 -23.11 -10.76 -0.63
N LEU A 63 -23.20 -12.07 -0.41
CA LEU A 63 -24.08 -12.95 -1.19
C LEU A 63 -25.18 -13.50 -0.26
N ASP A 64 -26.38 -13.70 -0.83
CA ASP A 64 -27.45 -14.37 -0.10
C ASP A 64 -27.29 -15.90 -0.22
N ARG A 65 -28.29 -16.66 0.29
CA ARG A 65 -28.24 -18.13 0.26
C ARG A 65 -28.25 -18.71 -1.16
N ASP A 66 -28.80 -17.97 -2.12
CA ASP A 66 -28.88 -18.37 -3.52
C ASP A 66 -27.73 -17.82 -4.34
N HIS A 67 -26.71 -17.29 -3.70
CA HIS A 67 -25.53 -16.66 -4.31
C HIS A 67 -25.85 -15.40 -5.12
N ASN A 68 -26.97 -14.73 -4.80
CA ASN A 68 -27.28 -13.43 -5.38
C ASN A 68 -26.54 -12.33 -4.63
N ILE A 69 -26.10 -11.32 -5.34
CA ILE A 69 -25.38 -10.19 -4.76
C ILE A 69 -26.33 -9.36 -3.91
N ILE A 70 -25.97 -9.17 -2.64
CA ILE A 70 -26.69 -8.30 -1.72
C ILE A 70 -25.81 -7.07 -1.45
N GLY A 71 -26.34 -5.89 -1.75
CA GLY A 71 -25.62 -4.65 -1.55
C GLY A 71 -24.67 -4.33 -2.68
N ARG A 72 -23.83 -3.32 -2.46
CA ARG A 72 -22.89 -2.81 -3.46
C ARG A 72 -21.47 -3.08 -3.03
N PRO A 73 -20.54 -3.24 -3.99
CA PRO A 73 -19.12 -3.28 -3.64
C PRO A 73 -18.73 -2.01 -2.89
N LYS A 74 -17.87 -2.17 -1.89
CA LYS A 74 -17.34 -1.04 -1.13
C LYS A 74 -15.89 -0.83 -1.49
N TYR A 75 -15.49 0.42 -1.51
CA TYR A 75 -14.10 0.79 -1.80
C TYR A 75 -13.53 1.52 -0.60
N GLN A 76 -12.30 1.19 -0.25
CA GLN A 76 -11.54 1.90 0.78
C GLN A 76 -10.26 2.42 0.15
N GLU A 77 -9.91 3.65 0.47
CA GLU A 77 -8.64 4.23 0.05
C GLU A 77 -7.81 4.55 1.29
N PHE A 78 -6.59 4.02 1.32
CA PHE A 78 -5.63 4.31 2.38
C PHE A 78 -4.44 5.00 1.75
N VAL A 79 -4.14 6.21 2.21
CA VAL A 79 -3.08 7.03 1.66
C VAL A 79 -1.93 7.10 2.66
N LEU A 80 -0.74 6.76 2.18
CA LEU A 80 0.50 6.88 2.94
C LEU A 80 1.29 8.05 2.38
N GLU A 81 1.41 9.12 3.16
CA GLU A 81 2.15 10.31 2.74
C GLU A 81 2.67 11.07 3.94
N GLY A 82 3.51 12.08 3.69
CA GLY A 82 4.04 12.94 4.72
C GLY A 82 4.87 12.20 5.77
N GLN A 83 4.62 12.49 7.03
CA GLN A 83 5.38 11.91 8.13
C GLN A 83 5.16 10.40 8.26
N GLU A 84 3.97 9.90 7.93
CA GLU A 84 3.73 8.46 7.94
C GLU A 84 4.58 7.75 6.89
N PHE A 85 4.70 8.31 5.70
CA PHE A 85 5.56 7.74 4.66
C PHE A 85 7.00 7.67 5.15
N GLU A 86 7.51 8.74 5.75
CA GLU A 86 8.87 8.77 6.28
C GLU A 86 9.07 7.73 7.39
N LYS A 87 8.05 7.51 8.22
CA LYS A 87 8.08 6.49 9.26
C LYS A 87 8.28 5.09 8.66
N TYR A 88 7.49 4.73 7.65
CA TYR A 88 7.60 3.41 7.02
C TYR A 88 8.85 3.28 6.16
N ARG A 89 9.30 4.35 5.54
CA ARG A 89 10.57 4.40 4.84
C ARG A 89 11.73 4.10 5.80
N THR A 90 11.73 4.74 6.96
CA THR A 90 12.75 4.51 7.99
C THR A 90 12.71 3.07 8.50
N LEU A 91 11.51 2.53 8.75
CA LEU A 91 11.35 1.14 9.19
C LEU A 91 11.85 0.15 8.14
N TRP A 92 11.61 0.43 6.88
CA TRP A 92 12.11 -0.39 5.77
C TRP A 92 13.64 -0.44 5.78
N TRP A 93 14.28 0.73 5.85
CA TRP A 93 15.74 0.78 5.87
C TRP A 93 16.34 0.12 7.09
N LYS A 94 15.69 0.19 8.24
CA LYS A 94 16.11 -0.56 9.43
C LYS A 94 16.06 -2.07 9.20
N LYS A 95 15.03 -2.57 8.55
CA LYS A 95 14.94 -4.00 8.22
C LYS A 95 16.05 -4.43 7.26
N VAL A 96 16.34 -3.63 6.26
CA VAL A 96 17.43 -3.89 5.32
C VAL A 96 18.77 -3.94 6.06
N GLU A 97 19.01 -2.98 6.93
CA GLU A 97 20.22 -2.94 7.74
C GLU A 97 20.37 -4.18 8.62
N GLN A 98 19.31 -4.57 9.31
CA GLN A 98 19.31 -5.77 10.13
C GLN A 98 19.59 -7.01 9.32
N TYR A 99 19.02 -7.12 8.14
CA TYR A 99 19.26 -8.25 7.25
C TYR A 99 20.74 -8.36 6.88
N TYR A 100 21.36 -7.25 6.50
CA TYR A 100 22.79 -7.27 6.16
C TYR A 100 23.67 -7.62 7.36
N MET A 101 23.32 -7.11 8.54
CA MET A 101 24.09 -7.43 9.76
C MET A 101 24.00 -8.92 10.12
N LEU A 102 22.85 -9.54 9.90
CA LEU A 102 22.66 -10.97 10.23
C LEU A 102 23.35 -11.89 9.22
N ASN A 103 23.62 -11.43 8.02
CA ASN A 103 24.17 -12.23 6.94
C ASN A 103 25.62 -11.91 6.62
N MET A 104 26.28 -11.12 7.42
CA MET A 104 27.69 -10.80 7.27
C MET A 104 28.61 -11.82 7.92
#